data_02ae90464a23b6a47df7d30b8fa4a5f4
#
_entry.id   02ae90464a23b6a47df7d30b8fa4a5f4
#
_cell.length_a   1.000
_cell.length_b   1.000
_cell.length_c   1.000
_cell.angle_alpha   90.00
_cell.angle_beta   90.00
_cell.angle_gamma   90.00
#
_symmetry.space_group_name_H-M   'P 1'
#
loop_
_entity.id
_entity.type
_entity.pdbx_description
1 polymer ?
#
loop_
_entity_poly.entity_id
_entity_poly.type
_entity_poly.pdbx_seq_one_letter_code
_entity_poly.pdbx_strand_id
1 'polypeptide(L)'
;MMMLKTKKVILTGKKQRMLHEEVYQRDGGCCAICGAPVPEGVKAHHEPPKSQGGQDIKENLIMLCQDCHAQRHFNAPREYKAKCKEYLKGLYGES
;
A
#
# COMPACT_ATOMS: atom_id res chain seq x y z
N MET A 1 8.31 -21.05 -21.13
CA MET A 1 7.69 -20.84 -20.87
C MET A 1 7.12 -20.13 -20.52
N MET A 2 6.82 -20.08 -20.54
CA MET A 2 6.20 -19.45 -20.33
C MET A 2 5.85 -19.01 -19.46
N MET A 3 6.06 -18.48 -19.43
CA MET A 3 5.66 -18.09 -18.62
C MET A 3 4.53 -17.76 -18.47
N LEU A 4 4.30 -18.04 -17.96
CA LEU A 4 3.07 -17.93 -17.68
C LEU A 4 2.81 -16.72 -17.01
N LYS A 5 1.91 -16.05 -17.46
CA LYS A 5 1.59 -14.88 -16.88
C LYS A 5 0.87 -15.09 -15.66
N THR A 6 1.29 -14.57 -14.59
CA THR A 6 0.58 -14.61 -13.37
C THR A 6 -0.61 -13.72 -13.45
N LYS A 7 -1.74 -14.20 -13.00
CA LYS A 7 -2.89 -13.37 -12.94
C LYS A 7 -2.73 -12.34 -11.88
N LYS A 8 -3.15 -11.12 -12.16
CA LYS A 8 -3.15 -10.08 -11.16
C LYS A 8 -4.14 -10.41 -10.06
N VAL A 9 -3.76 -10.13 -8.83
CA VAL A 9 -4.65 -10.34 -7.69
C VAL A 9 -5.51 -9.09 -7.54
N ILE A 10 -6.79 -9.23 -7.81
CA ILE A 10 -7.78 -8.17 -7.65
C ILE A 10 -8.85 -8.69 -6.73
N LEU A 11 -9.00 -8.07 -5.58
CA LEU A 11 -9.99 -8.48 -4.59
C LEU A 11 -11.15 -7.52 -4.55
N THR A 12 -12.31 -8.01 -4.14
CA THR A 12 -13.49 -7.18 -4.00
C THR A 12 -14.22 -7.54 -2.72
N GLY A 13 -15.11 -6.68 -2.29
CA GLY A 13 -16.00 -6.93 -1.17
C GLY A 13 -15.27 -7.29 0.11
N LYS A 14 -15.70 -8.38 0.71
CA LYS A 14 -15.19 -8.78 2.01
C LYS A 14 -13.70 -9.08 2.00
N LYS A 15 -13.22 -9.75 0.95
CA LYS A 15 -11.81 -10.10 0.86
C LYS A 15 -10.93 -8.85 0.80
N GLN A 16 -11.38 -7.84 0.06
CA GLN A 16 -10.65 -6.60 -0.03
C GLN A 16 -10.61 -5.90 1.33
N ARG A 17 -11.75 -5.85 2.02
CA ARG A 17 -11.80 -5.23 3.33
C ARG A 17 -10.89 -5.93 4.31
N MET A 18 -10.86 -7.26 4.27
CA MET A 18 -10.01 -8.03 5.18
C MET A 18 -8.55 -7.77 4.91
N LEU A 19 -8.18 -7.64 3.65
CA LEU A 19 -6.79 -7.34 3.29
C LEU A 19 -6.37 -5.96 3.82
N HIS A 20 -7.22 -4.94 3.63
CA HIS A 20 -6.90 -3.61 4.12
C HIS A 20 -6.85 -3.56 5.64
N GLU A 21 -7.70 -4.36 6.30
CA GLU A 21 -7.67 -4.47 7.75
C GLU A 21 -6.36 -5.11 8.21
N GLU A 22 -5.91 -6.12 7.51
CA GLU A 22 -4.65 -6.78 7.83
C GLU A 22 -3.48 -5.80 7.70
N VAL A 23 -3.49 -4.99 6.64
CA VAL A 23 -2.46 -3.97 6.44
C VAL A 23 -2.52 -2.91 7.53
N TYR A 24 -3.73 -2.53 7.93
CA TYR A 24 -3.92 -1.57 9.01
C TYR A 24 -3.28 -2.09 10.30
N GLN A 25 -3.52 -3.36 10.63
CA GLN A 25 -2.93 -3.95 11.81
C GLN A 25 -1.41 -4.10 11.68
N ARG A 26 -0.94 -4.48 10.51
CA ARG A 26 0.50 -4.60 10.27
C ARG A 26 1.21 -3.28 10.53
N ASP A 27 0.60 -2.17 10.09
CA ASP A 27 1.20 -0.85 10.21
C ASP A 27 0.86 -0.17 11.54
N GLY A 28 0.22 -0.90 12.45
CA GLY A 28 -0.03 -0.43 13.80
C GLY A 28 -1.08 0.66 13.91
N GLY A 29 -1.99 0.73 12.93
CA GLY A 29 -3.04 1.74 12.95
C GLY A 29 -2.52 3.15 12.70
N CYS A 30 -1.30 3.26 12.17
CA CYS A 30 -0.64 4.55 11.97
C CYS A 30 -0.10 4.64 10.57
N CYS A 31 0.17 5.88 10.14
CA CYS A 31 0.84 6.11 8.88
C CYS A 31 2.23 5.50 8.93
N ALA A 32 2.56 4.72 7.91
CA ALA A 32 3.84 4.04 7.86
C ALA A 32 5.02 5.01 7.65
N ILE A 33 4.73 6.21 7.16
CA ILE A 33 5.78 7.17 6.84
C ILE A 33 6.03 8.15 7.99
N CYS A 34 4.96 8.77 8.50
CA CYS A 34 5.13 9.80 9.53
C CYS A 34 4.68 9.37 10.92
N GLY A 35 4.02 8.23 11.03
CA GLY A 35 3.59 7.71 12.33
C GLY A 35 2.28 8.28 12.85
N ALA A 36 1.64 9.17 12.12
CA ALA A 36 0.39 9.76 12.58
C ALA A 36 -0.70 8.71 12.63
N PRO A 37 -1.61 8.79 13.62
CA PRO A 37 -2.69 7.81 13.70
C PRO A 37 -3.61 7.89 12.49
N VAL A 38 -4.08 6.73 12.04
CA VAL A 38 -4.99 6.63 10.91
C VAL A 38 -6.28 6.01 11.43
N PRO A 39 -7.45 6.61 11.13
CA PRO A 39 -8.71 6.04 11.60
C PRO A 39 -8.94 4.64 11.04
N GLU A 40 -9.60 3.81 11.85
CA GLU A 40 -9.96 2.48 11.41
C GLU A 40 -10.89 2.56 10.21
N GLY A 41 -10.75 1.66 9.27
CA GLY A 41 -11.58 1.63 8.08
C GLY A 41 -11.05 2.40 6.90
N VAL A 42 -9.96 3.16 7.10
CA VAL A 42 -9.32 3.85 5.98
C VAL A 42 -8.60 2.83 5.11
N LYS A 43 -8.73 2.97 3.81
CA LYS A 43 -8.09 2.04 2.89
C LYS A 43 -6.63 2.38 2.71
N ALA A 44 -5.81 1.33 2.58
CA ALA A 44 -4.39 1.51 2.35
C ALA A 44 -4.13 1.99 0.93
N HIS A 45 -3.00 2.65 0.75
CA HIS A 45 -2.55 3.11 -0.55
C HIS A 45 -1.86 1.97 -1.29
N HIS A 46 -2.16 1.83 -2.58
CA HIS A 46 -1.49 0.86 -3.44
C HIS A 46 -0.19 1.47 -3.95
N GLU A 47 0.91 0.77 -3.75
CA GLU A 47 2.19 1.18 -4.28
C GLU A 47 2.80 0.01 -5.03
N PRO A 48 2.76 0.00 -6.37
CA PRO A 48 2.30 1.10 -7.23
C PRO A 48 0.79 1.24 -7.25
N PRO A 49 0.28 2.40 -7.69
CA PRO A 49 -1.16 2.61 -7.77
C PRO A 49 -1.84 1.57 -8.65
N LYS A 50 -3.11 1.32 -8.42
CA LYS A 50 -3.87 0.36 -9.21
C LYS A 50 -3.84 0.69 -10.69
N SER A 51 -3.91 1.97 -11.03
CA SER A 51 -3.85 2.39 -12.42
C SER A 51 -2.53 2.04 -13.09
N GLN A 52 -1.51 1.76 -12.31
CA GLN A 52 -0.20 1.36 -12.82
C GLN A 52 0.09 -0.10 -12.53
N GLY A 53 -0.95 -0.90 -12.35
CA GLY A 53 -0.79 -2.33 -12.17
C GLY A 53 -0.68 -2.82 -10.74
N GLY A 54 -0.98 -1.97 -9.78
CA GLY A 54 -0.92 -2.37 -8.38
C GLY A 54 -1.94 -3.44 -8.06
N GLN A 55 -1.48 -4.52 -7.43
CA GLN A 55 -2.33 -5.64 -7.09
C GLN A 55 -2.80 -5.55 -5.65
N ASP A 56 -3.88 -6.29 -5.33
CA ASP A 56 -4.41 -6.36 -3.98
C ASP A 56 -3.66 -7.43 -3.20
N ILE A 57 -2.41 -7.13 -2.87
CA ILE A 57 -1.59 -7.99 -2.02
C ILE A 57 -0.91 -7.10 -0.98
N LYS A 58 -0.63 -7.67 0.17
CA LYS A 58 -0.08 -6.88 1.28
C LYS A 58 1.27 -6.24 0.96
N GLU A 59 2.03 -6.85 0.06
CA GLU A 59 3.33 -6.32 -0.35
C GLU A 59 3.22 -5.03 -1.17
N ASN A 60 2.03 -4.74 -1.67
CA ASN A 60 1.77 -3.55 -2.47
C ASN A 60 0.91 -2.52 -1.73
N LEU A 61 0.63 -2.75 -0.47
CA LEU A 61 -0.26 -1.87 0.29
C LEU A 61 0.47 -1.26 1.47
N ILE A 62 0.22 0.02 1.68
CA ILE A 62 0.86 0.75 2.77
C ILE A 62 -0.14 1.74 3.35
N MET A 63 -0.18 1.83 4.68
CA MET A 63 -1.11 2.72 5.34
C MET A 63 -0.53 4.13 5.37
N LEU A 64 -1.26 5.08 4.83
CA LEU A 64 -0.83 6.48 4.80
C LEU A 64 -1.89 7.36 5.45
N CYS A 65 -1.44 8.38 6.21
CA CYS A 65 -2.37 9.39 6.70
C CYS A 65 -2.75 10.30 5.53
N GLN A 66 -3.75 11.14 5.77
CA GLN A 66 -4.24 12.02 4.73
C GLN A 66 -3.15 12.93 4.16
N ASP A 67 -2.30 13.45 5.03
CA ASP A 67 -1.23 14.35 4.59
C ASP A 67 -0.20 13.64 3.73
N CYS A 68 0.27 12.47 4.17
CA CYS A 68 1.26 11.73 3.40
C CYS A 68 0.67 11.22 2.09
N HIS A 69 -0.60 10.86 2.10
CA HIS A 69 -1.28 10.42 0.89
C HIS A 69 -1.35 11.57 -0.13
N ALA A 70 -1.65 12.77 0.36
CA ALA A 70 -1.68 13.95 -0.50
C ALA A 70 -0.28 14.28 -1.03
N GLN A 71 0.74 14.13 -0.20
CA GLN A 71 2.11 14.35 -0.66
C GLN A 71 2.48 13.36 -1.75
N ARG A 72 2.08 12.10 -1.57
CA ARG A 72 2.38 11.04 -2.54
C ARG A 72 1.72 11.32 -3.90
N HIS A 73 0.52 11.89 -3.89
CA HIS A 73 -0.22 12.09 -5.14
C HIS A 73 0.00 13.45 -5.78
N PHE A 74 0.21 14.50 -4.98
CA PHE A 74 0.18 15.86 -5.52
C PHE A 74 1.43 16.69 -5.33
N ASN A 75 1.99 16.69 -4.14
CA ASN A 75 3.07 17.65 -3.83
C ASN A 75 4.48 17.11 -4.03
N ALA A 76 4.73 15.89 -3.58
CA ALA A 76 6.05 15.30 -3.66
C ALA A 76 5.97 13.83 -4.06
N PRO A 77 5.42 13.53 -5.25
CA PRO A 77 5.16 12.14 -5.63
C PRO A 77 6.40 11.26 -5.64
N ARG A 78 7.50 11.77 -6.17
CA ARG A 78 8.71 10.96 -6.27
C ARG A 78 9.28 10.64 -4.92
N GLU A 79 9.34 11.64 -4.05
CA GLU A 79 9.90 11.47 -2.72
C GLU A 79 9.10 10.46 -1.92
N TYR A 80 7.77 10.59 -1.94
CA TYR A 80 6.93 9.72 -1.15
C TYR A 80 6.80 8.33 -1.76
N LYS A 81 6.91 8.22 -3.09
CA LYS A 81 6.98 6.91 -3.72
C LYS A 81 8.21 6.16 -3.22
N ALA A 82 9.34 6.85 -3.16
CA ALA A 82 10.58 6.23 -2.67
C ALA A 82 10.44 5.81 -1.22
N LYS A 83 9.82 6.66 -0.39
CA LYS A 83 9.61 6.32 1.01
C LYS A 83 8.72 5.11 1.19
N CYS A 84 7.64 5.03 0.41
CA CYS A 84 6.74 3.89 0.48
C CYS A 84 7.45 2.61 0.06
N LYS A 85 8.20 2.66 -1.02
CA LYS A 85 8.93 1.50 -1.50
C LYS A 85 9.96 1.04 -0.49
N GLU A 86 10.65 1.99 0.13
CA GLU A 86 11.65 1.67 1.13
C GLU A 86 11.03 0.97 2.33
N TYR A 87 9.88 1.46 2.77
CA TYR A 87 9.17 0.85 3.89
C TYR A 87 8.77 -0.59 3.58
N LEU A 88 8.18 -0.81 2.41
CA LEU A 88 7.72 -2.14 2.02
C LEU A 88 8.91 -3.08 1.80
N LYS A 89 9.99 -2.57 1.26
CA LYS A 89 11.20 -3.34 1.09
C LYS A 89 11.75 -3.78 2.43
N GLY A 90 11.68 -2.90 3.43
CA GLY A 90 12.12 -3.24 4.78
C GLY A 90 11.31 -4.36 5.41
N LEU A 91 10.02 -4.45 5.05
CA LEU A 91 9.15 -5.50 5.59
C LEU A 91 9.31 -6.83 4.85
N TYR A 92 9.39 -6.77 3.53
CA TYR A 92 9.30 -7.98 2.71
C TYR A 92 10.53 -8.29 1.88
N GLY A 93 11.50 -7.39 1.89
CA GLY A 93 12.69 -7.57 1.08
C GLY A 93 12.43 -7.15 -0.36
N GLU A 94 13.44 -7.31 -1.18
CA GLU A 94 13.31 -6.99 -2.59
C GLU A 94 12.73 -8.13 -3.34
N SER A 95 11.82 -7.84 -4.24
CA SER A 95 11.24 -8.88 -5.08
C SER A 95 11.87 -8.88 -6.46
#